data_ad1727809b5399f835c284db78f9e0d7
#
_entry.id   ad1727809b5399f835c284db78f9e0d7
#
_cell.length_a   1.000
_cell.length_b   1.000
_cell.length_c   1.000
_cell.angle_alpha   90.00
_cell.angle_beta   90.00
_cell.angle_gamma   90.00
#
_symmetry.space_group_name_H-M   'P 1'
#
loop_
_entity.id
_entity.type
_entity.pdbx_description
1 polymer ?
#
loop_
_entity_poly.entity_id
_entity_poly.type
_entity_poly.pdbx_seq_one_letter_code
_entity_poly.pdbx_strand_id
1 'polypeptide(L)'
;MTFQLIALVMTCAGCLLGIRFIFAGASVLKEWGIQETAGSLVVFRRIGAIYLGLALMFFIGRAAAPSDLRAAVCLVTGGAIALLACLGLFEFLARRVSAGVFRSVVGEAVLAAGFVWVWWGGR
;
A
#
# COMPACT_ATOMS: atom_id res chain seq x y z
N MET A 1 -12.84 -9.54 10.61
CA MET A 1 -12.20 -9.54 9.27
C MET A 1 -11.37 -10.80 9.14
N THR A 2 -11.46 -11.48 8.01
CA THR A 2 -10.70 -12.70 7.74
C THR A 2 -9.48 -12.39 6.90
N PHE A 3 -8.50 -13.30 6.91
CA PHE A 3 -7.33 -13.16 6.03
C PHE A 3 -7.73 -13.11 4.54
N GLN A 4 -8.69 -13.95 4.13
CA GLN A 4 -9.18 -13.93 2.75
C GLN A 4 -9.72 -12.56 2.35
N LEU A 5 -10.48 -11.92 3.23
CA LEU A 5 -11.03 -10.59 2.94
C LEU A 5 -9.93 -9.55 2.81
N ILE A 6 -8.99 -9.49 3.76
CA ILE A 6 -7.90 -8.49 3.67
C ILE A 6 -7.00 -8.77 2.47
N ALA A 7 -6.79 -10.03 2.11
CA ALA A 7 -6.02 -10.39 0.94
C ALA A 7 -6.70 -9.92 -0.36
N LEU A 8 -8.01 -10.06 -0.47
CA LEU A 8 -8.76 -9.54 -1.62
C LEU A 8 -8.76 -8.02 -1.67
N VAL A 9 -8.90 -7.36 -0.52
CA VAL A 9 -8.81 -5.89 -0.45
C VAL A 9 -7.42 -5.44 -0.91
N MET A 10 -6.36 -6.10 -0.44
CA MET A 10 -4.99 -5.78 -0.86
C MET A 10 -4.77 -6.06 -2.34
N THR A 11 -5.36 -7.11 -2.88
CA THR A 11 -5.31 -7.39 -4.32
C THR A 11 -5.91 -6.23 -5.12
N CYS A 12 -7.08 -5.76 -4.75
CA CYS A 12 -7.73 -4.63 -5.42
C CYS A 12 -6.91 -3.35 -5.27
N ALA A 13 -6.48 -3.03 -4.07
CA ALA A 13 -5.68 -1.83 -3.80
C ALA A 13 -4.34 -1.87 -4.56
N GLY A 14 -3.66 -3.01 -4.55
CA GLY A 14 -2.39 -3.17 -5.26
C GLY A 14 -2.53 -3.07 -6.76
N CYS A 15 -3.60 -3.63 -7.34
CA CYS A 15 -3.88 -3.50 -8.77
C CYS A 15 -4.17 -2.05 -9.14
N LEU A 16 -5.04 -1.38 -8.41
CA LEU A 16 -5.40 0.02 -8.69
C LEU A 16 -4.20 0.95 -8.57
N LEU A 17 -3.45 0.84 -7.48
CA LEU A 17 -2.26 1.67 -7.26
C LEU A 17 -1.15 1.32 -8.24
N GLY A 18 -0.93 0.05 -8.52
CA GLY A 18 0.09 -0.38 -9.46
C GLY A 18 -0.16 0.16 -10.86
N ILE A 19 -1.39 0.03 -11.35
CA ILE A 19 -1.78 0.56 -12.66
C ILE A 19 -1.66 2.08 -12.67
N ARG A 20 -2.13 2.75 -11.63
CA ARG A 20 -2.05 4.21 -11.54
C ARG A 20 -0.61 4.69 -11.55
N PHE A 21 0.27 4.04 -10.81
CA PHE A 21 1.69 4.43 -10.74
C PHE A 21 2.43 4.17 -12.05
N ILE A 22 2.07 3.12 -12.78
CA ILE A 22 2.71 2.80 -14.07
C ILE A 22 2.23 3.75 -15.17
N PHE A 23 0.91 3.97 -15.28
CA PHE A 23 0.32 4.66 -16.43
C PHE A 23 -0.10 6.10 -16.13
N ALA A 24 -0.31 6.46 -14.88
CA ALA A 24 -0.81 7.76 -14.47
C ALA A 24 -0.04 8.33 -13.27
N GLY A 25 1.27 8.08 -13.19
CA GLY A 25 2.12 8.59 -12.11
C GLY A 25 2.07 10.10 -11.98
N ALA A 26 1.94 10.82 -13.10
CA ALA A 26 1.81 12.27 -13.11
C ALA A 26 0.60 12.75 -12.28
N SER A 27 -0.53 12.01 -12.32
CA SER A 27 -1.72 12.34 -11.53
C SER A 27 -1.48 12.21 -10.03
N VAL A 28 -0.68 11.24 -9.62
CA VAL A 28 -0.30 11.05 -8.20
C VAL A 28 0.58 12.20 -7.73
N LEU A 29 1.58 12.56 -8.52
CA LEU A 29 2.46 13.68 -8.21
C LEU A 29 1.69 14.99 -8.08
N LYS A 30 0.75 15.23 -9.00
CA LYS A 30 -0.11 16.41 -8.96
C LYS A 30 -0.96 16.43 -7.68
N GLU A 31 -1.55 15.30 -7.32
CA GLU A 31 -2.36 15.15 -6.11
C GLU A 31 -1.53 15.46 -4.85
N TRP A 32 -0.27 15.04 -4.83
CA TRP A 32 0.63 15.29 -3.69
C TRP A 32 1.34 16.63 -3.76
N GLY A 33 1.14 17.42 -4.82
CA GLY A 33 1.77 18.72 -4.98
C GLY A 33 3.26 18.64 -5.28
N ILE A 34 3.72 17.55 -5.89
CA ILE A 34 5.12 17.33 -6.26
C ILE A 34 5.30 17.62 -7.75
N GLN A 35 6.36 18.31 -8.09
CA GLN A 35 6.69 18.60 -9.48
C GLN A 35 7.05 17.32 -10.23
N GLU A 36 6.43 17.12 -11.39
CA GLU A 36 6.71 15.99 -12.26
C GLU A 36 8.09 16.11 -12.89
N THR A 37 8.87 15.02 -12.82
CA THR A 37 10.16 14.88 -13.52
C THR A 37 10.22 13.51 -14.17
N ALA A 38 11.08 13.35 -15.18
CA ALA A 38 11.31 12.04 -15.81
C ALA A 38 11.79 11.00 -14.78
N GLY A 39 12.65 11.43 -13.85
CA GLY A 39 13.15 10.56 -12.78
C GLY A 39 12.06 10.11 -11.84
N SER A 40 11.16 11.00 -11.41
CA SER A 40 10.06 10.63 -10.52
C SER A 40 9.11 9.65 -11.19
N LEU A 41 8.83 9.81 -12.48
CA LEU A 41 7.98 8.86 -13.22
C LEU A 41 8.62 7.49 -13.37
N VAL A 42 9.93 7.42 -13.57
CA VAL A 42 10.67 6.14 -13.61
C VAL A 42 10.52 5.42 -12.28
N VAL A 43 10.74 6.12 -11.16
CA VAL A 43 10.59 5.54 -9.83
C VAL A 43 9.16 5.06 -9.60
N PHE A 44 8.16 5.85 -9.98
CA PHE A 44 6.75 5.48 -9.81
C PHE A 44 6.38 4.24 -10.61
N ARG A 45 6.88 4.11 -11.84
CA ARG A 45 6.64 2.88 -12.62
C ARG A 45 7.23 1.64 -11.96
N ARG A 46 8.42 1.77 -11.39
CA ARG A 46 9.06 0.66 -10.66
C ARG A 46 8.27 0.28 -9.41
N ILE A 47 7.81 1.26 -8.64
CA ILE A 47 6.95 1.03 -7.46
C ILE A 47 5.63 0.37 -7.89
N GLY A 48 5.05 0.82 -9.00
CA GLY A 48 3.83 0.23 -9.54
C GLY A 48 3.98 -1.26 -9.85
N ALA A 49 5.12 -1.65 -10.42
CA ALA A 49 5.41 -3.07 -10.67
C ALA A 49 5.46 -3.88 -9.37
N ILE A 50 6.03 -3.32 -8.30
CA ILE A 50 6.05 -3.96 -6.98
C ILE A 50 4.62 -4.13 -6.45
N TYR A 51 3.77 -3.11 -6.57
CA TYR A 51 2.36 -3.20 -6.14
C TYR A 51 1.60 -4.28 -6.90
N LEU A 52 1.81 -4.41 -8.21
CA LEU A 52 1.19 -5.48 -8.98
C LEU A 52 1.66 -6.87 -8.53
N GLY A 53 2.94 -7.01 -8.23
CA GLY A 53 3.49 -8.25 -7.68
C GLY A 53 2.87 -8.60 -6.33
N LEU A 54 2.74 -7.62 -5.44
CA LEU A 54 2.07 -7.81 -4.15
C LEU A 54 0.59 -8.18 -4.32
N ALA A 55 -0.11 -7.53 -5.24
CA ALA A 55 -1.50 -7.85 -5.54
C ALA A 55 -1.65 -9.31 -5.98
N LEU A 56 -0.78 -9.76 -6.87
CA LEU A 56 -0.78 -11.14 -7.35
C LEU A 56 -0.48 -12.12 -6.21
N MET A 57 0.50 -11.80 -5.37
CA MET A 57 0.84 -12.63 -4.22
C MET A 57 -0.36 -12.83 -3.29
N PHE A 58 -1.04 -11.75 -2.95
CA PHE A 58 -2.20 -11.81 -2.06
C PHE A 58 -3.39 -12.52 -2.72
N PHE A 59 -3.57 -12.35 -4.03
CA PHE A 59 -4.62 -13.06 -4.75
C PHE A 59 -4.38 -14.57 -4.77
N ILE A 60 -3.18 -15.00 -5.10
CA ILE A 60 -2.81 -16.42 -5.13
C ILE A 60 -2.92 -17.02 -3.72
N GLY A 61 -2.44 -16.31 -2.71
CA GLY A 61 -2.40 -16.78 -1.33
C GLY A 61 -3.66 -16.53 -0.51
N ARG A 62 -4.74 -16.02 -1.10
CA ARG A 62 -5.94 -15.58 -0.36
C ARG A 62 -6.60 -16.67 0.48
N ALA A 63 -6.44 -17.92 0.10
CA ALA A 63 -7.00 -19.07 0.81
C ALA A 63 -5.98 -19.77 1.72
N ALA A 64 -4.84 -19.16 1.98
CA ALA A 64 -3.81 -19.76 2.81
C ALA A 64 -4.31 -20.02 4.23
N ALA A 65 -4.04 -21.24 4.73
CA ALA A 65 -4.36 -21.60 6.09
C ALA A 65 -3.45 -20.84 7.09
N PRO A 66 -3.89 -20.67 8.35
CA PRO A 66 -3.04 -20.10 9.38
C PRO A 66 -1.70 -20.82 9.46
N SER A 67 -0.61 -20.05 9.45
CA SER A 67 0.76 -20.55 9.50
C SER A 67 1.68 -19.42 9.95
N ASP A 68 2.90 -19.77 10.32
CA ASP A 68 3.92 -18.77 10.67
C ASP A 68 4.22 -17.85 9.49
N LEU A 69 4.23 -18.39 8.28
CA LEU A 69 4.47 -17.58 7.08
C LEU A 69 3.32 -16.58 6.85
N ARG A 70 2.07 -17.02 6.99
CA ARG A 70 0.92 -16.13 6.86
C ARG A 70 0.95 -15.02 7.93
N ALA A 71 1.28 -15.39 9.17
CA ALA A 71 1.42 -14.42 10.26
C ALA A 71 2.52 -13.40 9.96
N ALA A 72 3.67 -13.85 9.46
CA ALA A 72 4.77 -12.97 9.06
C ALA A 72 4.36 -12.03 7.94
N VAL A 73 3.66 -12.53 6.93
CA VAL A 73 3.16 -11.71 5.81
C VAL A 73 2.21 -10.62 6.32
N CYS A 74 1.27 -10.96 7.20
CA CYS A 74 0.34 -9.99 7.77
C CYS A 74 1.07 -8.92 8.60
N LEU A 75 1.97 -9.34 9.47
CA LEU A 75 2.68 -8.43 10.36
C LEU A 75 3.60 -7.49 9.58
N VAL A 76 4.39 -8.04 8.66
CA VAL A 76 5.36 -7.24 7.89
C VAL A 76 4.64 -6.33 6.90
N THR A 77 3.61 -6.81 6.21
CA THR A 77 2.84 -5.97 5.29
C THR A 77 2.13 -4.85 6.04
N GLY A 78 1.47 -5.17 7.15
CA GLY A 78 0.83 -4.16 8.00
C GLY A 78 1.82 -3.14 8.53
N GLY A 79 2.99 -3.59 8.99
CA GLY A 79 4.06 -2.73 9.48
C GLY A 79 4.62 -1.81 8.39
N ALA A 80 4.85 -2.34 7.19
CA ALA A 80 5.34 -1.55 6.06
C ALA A 80 4.32 -0.49 5.64
N ILE A 81 3.04 -0.85 5.57
CA ILE A 81 1.98 0.10 5.21
C ILE A 81 1.82 1.16 6.31
N ALA A 82 1.92 0.79 7.57
CA ALA A 82 1.90 1.74 8.68
C ALA A 82 3.07 2.73 8.59
N LEU A 83 4.26 2.24 8.21
CA LEU A 83 5.41 3.10 7.98
C LEU A 83 5.18 4.06 6.82
N LEU A 84 4.56 3.61 5.74
CA LEU A 84 4.19 4.49 4.62
C LEU A 84 3.24 5.60 5.07
N ALA A 85 2.24 5.28 5.90
CA ALA A 85 1.32 6.27 6.44
C ALA A 85 2.06 7.29 7.32
N CYS A 86 2.96 6.83 8.18
CA CYS A 86 3.78 7.71 9.02
C CYS A 86 4.68 8.61 8.18
N LEU A 87 5.31 8.07 7.14
CA LEU A 87 6.15 8.86 6.23
C LEU A 87 5.33 9.89 5.45
N GLY A 88 4.13 9.54 5.00
CA GLY A 88 3.23 10.49 4.35
C GLY A 88 2.86 11.66 5.26
N LEU A 89 2.53 11.38 6.51
CA LEU A 89 2.26 12.40 7.50
C LEU A 89 3.49 13.26 7.78
N PHE A 90 4.66 12.63 7.93
CA PHE A 90 5.92 13.34 8.14
C PHE A 90 6.23 14.29 6.98
N GLU A 91 6.07 13.83 5.74
CA GLU A 91 6.29 14.67 4.56
C GLU A 91 5.34 15.87 4.50
N PHE A 92 4.07 15.66 4.89
CA PHE A 92 3.11 16.74 4.99
C PHE A 92 3.51 17.77 6.07
N LEU A 93 3.90 17.31 7.25
CA LEU A 93 4.34 18.20 8.32
C LEU A 93 5.62 18.95 7.96
N ALA A 94 6.48 18.35 7.17
CA ALA A 94 7.69 19.00 6.65
C ALA A 94 7.42 19.90 5.43
N ARG A 95 6.16 20.01 5.01
CA ARG A 95 5.71 20.86 3.89
C ARG A 95 6.30 20.47 2.53
N ARG A 96 6.61 19.19 2.35
CA ARG A 96 7.12 18.68 1.07
C ARG A 96 6.03 18.13 0.16
N VAL A 97 4.85 17.85 0.70
CA VAL A 97 3.68 17.39 -0.06
C VAL A 97 2.44 18.18 0.35
N SER A 98 1.43 18.19 -0.52
CA SER A 98 0.15 18.85 -0.26
C SER A 98 -0.79 17.96 0.56
N ALA A 99 -1.93 18.53 0.99
CA ALA A 99 -2.97 17.80 1.72
C ALA A 99 -3.55 16.62 0.93
N GLY A 100 -3.34 16.56 -0.39
CA GLY A 100 -3.75 15.41 -1.21
C GLY A 100 -3.11 14.10 -0.78
N VAL A 101 -1.98 14.14 -0.07
CA VAL A 101 -1.35 12.93 0.47
C VAL A 101 -2.23 12.21 1.50
N PHE A 102 -3.14 12.90 2.17
CA PHE A 102 -4.01 12.29 3.18
C PHE A 102 -4.93 11.22 2.64
N ARG A 103 -5.28 11.26 1.35
CA ARG A 103 -6.03 10.16 0.73
C ARG A 103 -5.24 8.84 0.84
N SER A 104 -3.95 8.86 0.53
CA SER A 104 -3.06 7.70 0.70
C SER A 104 -2.87 7.34 2.17
N VAL A 105 -2.61 8.33 3.02
CA VAL A 105 -2.36 8.11 4.45
C VAL A 105 -3.56 7.43 5.12
N VAL A 106 -4.77 7.87 4.85
CA VAL A 106 -5.98 7.27 5.42
C VAL A 106 -6.16 5.83 4.93
N GLY A 107 -6.02 5.59 3.62
CA GLY A 107 -6.11 4.24 3.05
C GLY A 107 -5.05 3.31 3.63
N GLU A 108 -3.83 3.77 3.76
CA GLU A 108 -2.73 3.00 4.35
C GLU A 108 -2.98 2.69 5.83
N ALA A 109 -3.47 3.66 6.60
CA ALA A 109 -3.80 3.45 8.01
C ALA A 109 -4.90 2.39 8.18
N VAL A 110 -5.92 2.42 7.34
CA VAL A 110 -7.01 1.43 7.37
C VAL A 110 -6.49 0.04 7.01
N LEU A 111 -5.68 -0.08 5.96
CA LEU A 111 -5.09 -1.36 5.56
C LEU A 111 -4.16 -1.92 6.64
N ALA A 112 -3.30 -1.08 7.21
CA ALA A 112 -2.40 -1.49 8.28
C ALA A 112 -3.18 -2.01 9.49
N ALA A 113 -4.23 -1.32 9.90
CA ALA A 113 -5.10 -1.76 10.98
C ALA A 113 -5.77 -3.10 10.66
N GLY A 114 -6.22 -3.30 9.43
CA GLY A 114 -6.80 -4.56 8.97
C GLY A 114 -5.81 -5.73 9.05
N PHE A 115 -4.58 -5.54 8.61
CA PHE A 115 -3.55 -6.57 8.69
C PHE A 115 -3.19 -6.92 10.13
N VAL A 116 -3.06 -5.93 11.00
CA VAL A 116 -2.77 -6.16 12.43
C VAL A 116 -3.94 -6.90 13.09
N TRP A 117 -5.16 -6.53 12.77
CA TRP A 117 -6.35 -7.20 13.28
C TRP A 117 -6.38 -8.68 12.89
N VAL A 118 -6.13 -8.99 11.62
CA VAL A 118 -6.09 -10.37 11.12
C VAL A 118 -4.92 -11.14 11.74
N TRP A 119 -3.77 -10.52 11.86
CA TRP A 119 -2.61 -11.14 12.51
C TRP A 119 -2.91 -11.49 13.97
N TRP A 120 -3.52 -10.56 14.69
CA TRP A 120 -3.88 -10.79 16.10
C TRP A 120 -4.90 -11.91 16.24
N GLY A 121 -5.94 -11.93 15.43
CA GLY A 121 -7.01 -12.94 15.47
C GLY A 121 -6.59 -14.31 14.95
N GLY A 122 -5.55 -14.38 14.13
CA GLY A 122 -5.06 -15.64 13.54
C GLY A 122 -3.99 -16.37 14.36
N ARG A 123 -3.71 -15.89 15.56
CA ARG A 123 -2.69 -16.51 16.42
C ARG A 123 -3.10 -17.83 17.03
#